data_65a89b10577566017cd67dd3d8f02535
#
_entry.id   65a89b10577566017cd67dd3d8f02535
#
_cell.length_a   1.000
_cell.length_b   1.000
_cell.length_c   1.000
_cell.angle_alpha   90.00
_cell.angle_beta   90.00
_cell.angle_gamma   90.00
#
_symmetry.space_group_name_H-M   'P 1'
#
loop_
_entity.id
_entity.type
_entity.pdbx_description
1 polymer ?
#
loop_
_entity_poly.entity_id
_entity_poly.type
_entity_poly.pdbx_seq_one_letter_code
_entity_poly.pdbx_strand_id
1 'polypeptide(L)'
;GGLTIITAMMNILIFVIGFWTADDTSEILSVCSRLILFFAVVTLVGLNGIHRKTFAALLTTLCVLLMIMGIFDLVMQHMEELDYSTMEYLGSIDNPDEIFHAEILLSGLGAIMDVAVAISVALSEIVEQKPEVKFVELFRSGREIGYDIMGTMINVLLFVFGCGLIPTCLLSLIHI
;
A
#
# COMPACT_ATOMS: atom_id res chain seq x y z
N GLY A 1 13.13 12.99 12.64
CA GLY A 1 12.20 14.10 12.52
C GLY A 1 12.22 14.86 11.21
N GLY A 2 13.28 15.63 10.86
CA GLY A 2 13.28 16.49 9.68
C GLY A 2 13.20 15.73 8.35
N LEU A 3 13.90 14.62 8.25
CA LEU A 3 13.93 13.79 7.05
C LEU A 3 12.55 13.19 6.73
N THR A 4 11.80 12.77 7.75
CA THR A 4 10.44 12.22 7.61
C THR A 4 9.49 13.28 7.04
N ILE A 5 9.59 14.52 7.51
CA ILE A 5 8.74 15.62 7.02
C ILE A 5 9.08 15.94 5.56
N ILE A 6 10.36 16.00 5.21
CA ILE A 6 10.81 16.23 3.83
C ILE A 6 10.30 15.13 2.91
N THR A 7 10.44 13.86 3.31
CA THR A 7 9.95 12.72 2.51
C THR A 7 8.43 12.76 2.32
N ALA A 8 7.68 13.09 3.37
CA ALA A 8 6.23 13.26 3.28
C ALA A 8 5.84 14.40 2.34
N MET A 9 6.51 15.54 2.43
CA MET A 9 6.27 16.67 1.51
C MET A 9 6.61 16.33 0.06
N MET A 10 7.70 15.59 -0.16
CA MET A 10 8.06 15.09 -1.49
C MET A 10 6.99 14.14 -2.06
N ASN A 11 6.45 13.24 -1.24
CA ASN A 11 5.39 12.34 -1.67
C ASN A 11 4.11 13.11 -2.04
N ILE A 12 3.71 14.11 -1.23
CA ILE A 12 2.57 14.98 -1.54
C ILE A 12 2.81 15.73 -2.87
N LEU A 13 4.01 16.26 -3.08
CA LEU A 13 4.36 16.96 -4.31
C LEU A 13 4.30 16.03 -5.53
N ILE A 14 4.85 14.82 -5.42
CA ILE A 14 4.80 13.80 -6.48
C ILE A 14 3.36 13.42 -6.79
N PHE A 15 2.51 13.26 -5.77
CA PHE A 15 1.10 12.97 -5.95
C PHE A 15 0.39 14.09 -6.73
N VAL A 16 0.54 15.35 -6.29
CA VAL A 16 -0.08 16.50 -6.94
C VAL A 16 0.39 16.65 -8.38
N ILE A 17 1.71 16.55 -8.63
CA ILE A 17 2.26 16.66 -9.99
C ILE A 17 1.78 15.48 -10.87
N GLY A 18 1.77 14.28 -10.34
CA GLY A 18 1.34 13.09 -11.06
C GLY A 18 -0.10 13.20 -11.54
N PHE A 19 -1.01 13.66 -10.67
CA PHE A 19 -2.40 13.90 -11.06
C PHE A 19 -2.60 15.11 -11.96
N TRP A 20 -1.78 16.17 -11.80
CA TRP A 20 -1.85 17.34 -12.69
C TRP A 20 -1.41 17.01 -14.13
N THR A 21 -0.51 16.05 -14.31
CA THR A 21 -0.01 15.64 -15.62
C THR A 21 -0.84 14.55 -16.27
N ALA A 22 -1.86 14.04 -15.59
CA ALA A 22 -2.81 13.06 -16.12
C ALA A 22 -3.85 13.81 -16.98
N ASP A 23 -3.65 13.82 -18.29
CA ASP A 23 -4.53 14.53 -19.22
C ASP A 23 -5.84 13.77 -19.53
N ASP A 24 -5.87 12.44 -19.31
CA ASP A 24 -7.03 11.59 -19.61
C ASP A 24 -7.32 10.59 -18.50
N THR A 25 -8.61 10.39 -18.20
CA THR A 25 -9.09 9.37 -17.25
C THR A 25 -8.76 7.93 -17.67
N SER A 26 -8.53 7.70 -18.96
CA SER A 26 -8.15 6.39 -19.51
C SER A 26 -6.73 5.93 -19.13
N GLU A 27 -5.90 6.81 -18.56
CA GLU A 27 -4.54 6.48 -18.13
C GLU A 27 -4.35 6.42 -16.61
N ILE A 28 -5.43 6.55 -15.82
CA ILE A 28 -5.35 6.63 -14.36
C ILE A 28 -4.59 5.46 -13.74
N LEU A 29 -4.86 4.24 -14.17
CA LEU A 29 -4.18 3.04 -13.67
C LEU A 29 -2.67 3.09 -13.96
N SER A 30 -2.28 3.52 -15.14
CA SER A 30 -0.88 3.65 -15.55
C SER A 30 -0.16 4.77 -14.78
N VAL A 31 -0.85 5.88 -14.53
CA VAL A 31 -0.34 7.00 -13.70
C VAL A 31 -0.18 6.55 -12.25
N CYS A 32 -1.19 5.91 -11.67
CA CYS A 32 -1.13 5.39 -10.31
C CYS A 32 -0.04 4.32 -10.14
N SER A 33 0.12 3.42 -11.08
CA SER A 33 1.18 2.41 -11.05
C SER A 33 2.58 3.06 -11.04
N ARG A 34 2.80 4.09 -11.85
CA ARG A 34 4.05 4.88 -11.83
C ARG A 34 4.25 5.63 -10.52
N LEU A 35 3.19 6.25 -9.99
CA LEU A 35 3.22 6.94 -8.70
C LEU A 35 3.55 5.99 -7.55
N ILE A 36 2.97 4.80 -7.52
CA ILE A 36 3.24 3.75 -6.52
C ILE A 36 4.74 3.39 -6.50
N LEU A 37 5.32 3.19 -7.68
CA LEU A 37 6.75 2.89 -7.80
C LEU A 37 7.61 4.06 -7.29
N PHE A 38 7.26 5.29 -7.66
CA PHE A 38 7.96 6.49 -7.18
C PHE A 38 7.84 6.67 -5.67
N PHE A 39 6.64 6.51 -5.11
CA PHE A 39 6.42 6.57 -3.66
C PHE A 39 7.23 5.53 -2.91
N ALA A 40 7.22 4.28 -3.39
CA ALA A 40 7.99 3.21 -2.77
C ALA A 40 9.48 3.55 -2.73
N VAL A 41 10.04 3.98 -3.86
CA VAL A 41 11.46 4.34 -3.94
C VAL A 41 11.79 5.55 -3.08
N VAL A 42 11.05 6.65 -3.22
CA VAL A 42 11.31 7.91 -2.49
C VAL A 42 11.16 7.71 -0.99
N THR A 43 10.13 7.00 -0.56
CA THR A 43 9.88 6.76 0.87
C THR A 43 10.94 5.83 1.47
N LEU A 44 11.20 4.68 0.83
CA LEU A 44 12.15 3.72 1.36
C LEU A 44 13.58 4.24 1.36
N VAL A 45 14.00 4.90 0.27
CA VAL A 45 15.33 5.49 0.18
C VAL A 45 15.46 6.73 1.06
N GLY A 46 14.42 7.57 1.09
CA GLY A 46 14.42 8.79 1.88
C GLY A 46 14.46 8.54 3.40
N LEU A 47 13.76 7.50 3.89
CA LEU A 47 13.71 7.19 5.32
C LEU A 47 14.89 6.32 5.79
N ASN A 48 15.28 5.33 5.00
CA ASN A 48 16.25 4.30 5.40
C ASN A 48 17.63 4.44 4.73
N GLY A 49 17.76 5.36 3.77
CA GLY A 49 19.00 5.50 2.97
C GLY A 49 19.22 4.34 1.99
N ILE A 50 20.33 4.38 1.27
CA ILE A 50 20.70 3.35 0.28
C ILE A 50 21.46 2.22 0.97
N HIS A 51 20.74 1.25 1.50
CA HIS A 51 21.29 0.09 2.19
C HIS A 51 20.68 -1.21 1.62
N ARG A 52 21.34 -2.35 1.87
CA ARG A 52 20.82 -3.67 1.45
C ARG A 52 19.42 -3.95 1.99
N LYS A 53 19.12 -3.53 3.23
CA LYS A 53 17.79 -3.65 3.86
C LYS A 53 16.70 -2.87 3.12
N THR A 54 17.03 -1.68 2.63
CA THR A 54 16.11 -0.84 1.85
C THR A 54 15.78 -1.49 0.52
N PHE A 55 16.76 -2.07 -0.15
CA PHE A 55 16.55 -2.80 -1.39
C PHE A 55 15.70 -4.06 -1.18
N ALA A 56 15.94 -4.81 -0.10
CA ALA A 56 15.12 -5.96 0.26
C ALA A 56 13.67 -5.55 0.54
N ALA A 57 13.45 -4.48 1.31
CA ALA A 57 12.11 -3.96 1.59
C ALA A 57 11.41 -3.50 0.30
N LEU A 58 12.10 -2.80 -0.59
CA LEU A 58 11.55 -2.36 -1.87
C LEU A 58 11.14 -3.55 -2.75
N LEU A 59 12.00 -4.54 -2.89
CA LEU A 59 11.72 -5.74 -3.67
C LEU A 59 10.52 -6.49 -3.10
N THR A 60 10.47 -6.66 -1.77
CA THR A 60 9.34 -7.32 -1.10
C THR A 60 8.04 -6.55 -1.32
N THR A 61 8.05 -5.23 -1.15
CA THR A 61 6.87 -4.37 -1.39
C THR A 61 6.36 -4.54 -2.81
N LEU A 62 7.23 -4.49 -3.81
CA LEU A 62 6.85 -4.66 -5.21
C LEU A 62 6.31 -6.06 -5.51
N CYS A 63 6.93 -7.11 -4.96
CA CYS A 63 6.43 -8.48 -5.12
C CYS A 63 5.04 -8.67 -4.51
N VAL A 64 4.79 -8.10 -3.32
CA VAL A 64 3.48 -8.18 -2.67
C VAL A 64 2.43 -7.39 -3.43
N LEU A 65 2.77 -6.20 -3.94
CA LEU A 65 1.85 -5.42 -4.79
C LEU A 65 1.48 -6.17 -6.07
N LEU A 66 2.46 -6.78 -6.75
CA LEU A 66 2.18 -7.61 -7.93
C LEU A 66 1.29 -8.82 -7.60
N MET A 67 1.48 -9.43 -6.44
CA MET A 67 0.63 -10.53 -5.98
C MET A 67 -0.80 -10.05 -5.71
N ILE A 68 -0.98 -8.89 -5.10
CA ILE A 68 -2.31 -8.29 -4.87
C ILE A 68 -3.00 -8.00 -6.20
N MET A 69 -2.28 -7.40 -7.18
CA MET A 69 -2.83 -7.18 -8.52
C MET A 69 -3.28 -8.50 -9.16
N GLY A 70 -2.45 -9.54 -9.12
CA GLY A 70 -2.80 -10.83 -9.68
C GLY A 70 -4.02 -11.47 -9.00
N ILE A 71 -4.15 -11.34 -7.68
CA ILE A 71 -5.34 -11.83 -6.96
C ILE A 71 -6.57 -11.01 -7.34
N PHE A 72 -6.44 -9.68 -7.43
CA PHE A 72 -7.53 -8.80 -7.82
C PHE A 72 -8.03 -9.13 -9.23
N ASP A 73 -7.14 -9.24 -10.20
CA ASP A 73 -7.49 -9.61 -11.59
C ASP A 73 -8.18 -10.98 -11.66
N LEU A 74 -7.69 -11.94 -10.88
CA LEU A 74 -8.28 -13.28 -10.83
C LEU A 74 -9.70 -13.25 -10.22
N VAL A 75 -9.93 -12.43 -9.19
CA VAL A 75 -11.24 -12.25 -8.58
C VAL A 75 -12.20 -11.57 -9.56
N MET A 76 -11.75 -10.47 -10.20
CA MET A 76 -12.57 -9.74 -11.18
C MET A 76 -12.98 -10.58 -12.39
N GLN A 77 -12.14 -11.51 -12.84
CA GLN A 77 -12.48 -12.45 -13.90
C GLN A 77 -13.57 -13.47 -13.54
N HIS A 78 -13.78 -13.72 -12.25
CA HIS A 78 -14.73 -14.73 -11.77
C HIS A 78 -15.98 -14.13 -11.10
N MET A 79 -16.01 -12.80 -10.92
CA MET A 79 -17.19 -12.10 -10.40
C MET A 79 -18.05 -11.56 -11.54
N GLU A 80 -19.35 -11.46 -11.29
CA GLU A 80 -20.24 -10.66 -12.11
C GLU A 80 -19.86 -9.18 -11.97
N GLU A 81 -20.26 -8.34 -12.94
CA GLU A 81 -19.97 -6.89 -12.94
C GLU A 81 -20.29 -6.27 -11.56
N LEU A 82 -19.32 -5.53 -11.01
CA LEU A 82 -19.48 -4.85 -9.74
C LEU A 82 -20.52 -3.75 -9.88
N ASP A 83 -21.49 -3.70 -8.95
CA ASP A 83 -22.46 -2.63 -8.91
C ASP A 83 -21.88 -1.39 -8.20
N TYR A 84 -21.47 -0.42 -8.99
CA TYR A 84 -20.95 0.88 -8.51
C TYR A 84 -22.03 1.91 -8.22
N SER A 85 -23.33 1.56 -8.29
CA SER A 85 -24.44 2.48 -8.07
C SER A 85 -24.44 3.14 -6.69
N THR A 86 -23.84 2.48 -5.70
CA THR A 86 -23.66 3.02 -4.34
C THR A 86 -22.50 3.98 -4.20
N MET A 87 -21.60 4.03 -5.17
CA MET A 87 -20.44 4.92 -5.23
C MET A 87 -20.68 6.00 -6.29
N GLU A 88 -21.39 7.06 -5.90
CA GLU A 88 -21.90 8.11 -6.79
C GLU A 88 -20.81 8.73 -7.67
N TYR A 89 -19.58 8.83 -7.17
CA TYR A 89 -18.44 9.35 -7.90
C TYR A 89 -17.86 8.36 -8.94
N LEU A 90 -17.98 7.05 -8.72
CA LEU A 90 -17.53 6.03 -9.68
C LEU A 90 -18.56 5.78 -10.79
N GLY A 91 -19.84 5.90 -10.48
CA GLY A 91 -20.92 5.69 -11.46
C GLY A 91 -20.96 6.73 -12.59
N SER A 92 -20.23 7.84 -12.47
CA SER A 92 -20.14 8.90 -13.50
C SER A 92 -18.90 8.79 -14.39
N ILE A 93 -18.08 7.76 -14.21
CA ILE A 93 -16.78 7.61 -14.87
C ILE A 93 -16.84 6.45 -15.88
N ASP A 94 -16.18 6.62 -17.02
CA ASP A 94 -16.21 5.64 -18.12
C ASP A 94 -15.58 4.28 -17.75
N ASN A 95 -14.57 4.25 -16.84
CA ASN A 95 -13.87 3.05 -16.42
C ASN A 95 -13.76 2.96 -14.88
N PRO A 96 -14.85 2.65 -14.15
CA PRO A 96 -14.84 2.60 -12.69
C PRO A 96 -13.93 1.50 -12.13
N ASP A 97 -13.79 0.37 -12.83
CA ASP A 97 -12.93 -0.74 -12.43
C ASP A 97 -11.45 -0.34 -12.33
N GLU A 98 -10.95 0.47 -13.26
CA GLU A 98 -9.56 0.93 -13.24
C GLU A 98 -9.27 1.85 -12.06
N ILE A 99 -10.24 2.71 -11.70
CA ILE A 99 -10.11 3.60 -10.55
C ILE A 99 -10.12 2.80 -9.25
N PHE A 100 -11.04 1.87 -9.12
CA PHE A 100 -11.13 0.99 -7.96
C PHE A 100 -9.84 0.16 -7.79
N HIS A 101 -9.28 -0.34 -8.88
CA HIS A 101 -7.99 -1.03 -8.88
C HIS A 101 -6.85 -0.11 -8.42
N ALA A 102 -6.80 1.11 -8.92
CA ALA A 102 -5.80 2.11 -8.53
C ALA A 102 -5.91 2.48 -7.05
N GLU A 103 -7.12 2.62 -6.51
CA GLU A 103 -7.37 2.90 -5.09
C GLU A 103 -6.88 1.76 -4.19
N ILE A 104 -7.15 0.49 -4.55
CA ILE A 104 -6.67 -0.68 -3.80
C ILE A 104 -5.15 -0.71 -3.77
N LEU A 105 -4.50 -0.47 -4.92
CA LEU A 105 -3.05 -0.47 -5.01
C LEU A 105 -2.42 0.65 -4.19
N LEU A 106 -2.95 1.85 -4.30
CA LEU A 106 -2.40 3.02 -3.60
C LEU A 106 -2.60 2.92 -2.09
N SER A 107 -3.79 2.48 -1.64
CA SER A 107 -4.07 2.28 -0.22
C SER A 107 -3.26 1.12 0.38
N GLY A 108 -3.10 0.03 -0.38
CA GLY A 108 -2.29 -1.12 0.04
C GLY A 108 -0.80 -0.80 0.15
N LEU A 109 -0.27 0.08 -0.70
CA LEU A 109 1.15 0.43 -0.73
C LEU A 109 1.66 0.90 0.64
N GLY A 110 0.94 1.80 1.30
CA GLY A 110 1.34 2.34 2.61
C GLY A 110 1.48 1.24 3.66
N ALA A 111 0.46 0.42 3.81
CA ALA A 111 0.45 -0.68 4.78
C ALA A 111 1.55 -1.72 4.50
N ILE A 112 1.75 -2.09 3.24
CA ILE A 112 2.77 -3.06 2.84
C ILE A 112 4.17 -2.51 3.10
N MET A 113 4.42 -1.23 2.78
CA MET A 113 5.73 -0.60 3.01
C MET A 113 6.09 -0.58 4.49
N ASP A 114 5.16 -0.21 5.36
CA ASP A 114 5.39 -0.14 6.80
C ASP A 114 5.81 -1.51 7.36
N VAL A 115 5.10 -2.57 6.98
CA VAL A 115 5.45 -3.94 7.38
C VAL A 115 6.79 -4.39 6.79
N ALA A 116 7.01 -4.15 5.50
CA ALA A 116 8.24 -4.54 4.82
C ALA A 116 9.47 -3.85 5.42
N VAL A 117 9.36 -2.56 5.74
CA VAL A 117 10.43 -1.79 6.40
C VAL A 117 10.67 -2.32 7.80
N ALA A 118 9.63 -2.49 8.61
CA ALA A 118 9.77 -2.95 10.00
C ALA A 118 10.46 -4.32 10.08
N ILE A 119 10.02 -5.27 9.26
CA ILE A 119 10.63 -6.61 9.21
C ILE A 119 12.07 -6.52 8.69
N SER A 120 12.32 -5.77 7.62
CA SER A 120 13.67 -5.65 7.04
C SER A 120 14.68 -5.02 8.00
N VAL A 121 14.26 -4.02 8.76
CA VAL A 121 15.09 -3.38 9.78
C VAL A 121 15.39 -4.35 10.92
N ALA A 122 14.38 -5.02 11.45
CA ALA A 122 14.54 -5.98 12.54
C ALA A 122 15.43 -7.16 12.14
N LEU A 123 15.26 -7.73 10.95
CA LEU A 123 16.11 -8.81 10.44
C LEU A 123 17.54 -8.34 10.18
N SER A 124 17.74 -7.11 9.70
CA SER A 124 19.05 -6.50 9.52
C SER A 124 19.79 -6.42 10.86
N GLU A 125 19.10 -6.01 11.92
CA GLU A 125 19.67 -5.93 13.26
C GLU A 125 20.08 -7.30 13.81
N ILE A 126 19.25 -8.32 13.60
CA ILE A 126 19.59 -9.71 14.00
C ILE A 126 20.86 -10.18 13.29
N VAL A 127 21.00 -9.91 11.99
CA VAL A 127 22.18 -10.30 11.21
C VAL A 127 23.43 -9.53 11.66
N GLU A 128 23.30 -8.24 12.01
CA GLU A 128 24.41 -7.43 12.52
C GLU A 128 24.90 -7.93 13.88
N GLN A 129 23.98 -8.34 14.77
CA GLN A 129 24.33 -8.86 16.09
C GLN A 129 24.85 -10.31 16.04
N LYS A 130 24.35 -11.12 15.09
CA LYS A 130 24.70 -12.54 14.95
C LYS A 130 24.94 -12.88 13.48
N PRO A 131 26.15 -12.57 12.94
CA PRO A 131 26.47 -12.79 11.52
C PRO A 131 26.37 -14.25 11.05
N GLU A 132 26.49 -15.20 11.98
CA GLU A 132 26.42 -16.64 11.70
C GLU A 132 25.00 -17.21 11.82
N VAL A 133 23.95 -16.36 11.93
CA VAL A 133 22.57 -16.81 12.01
C VAL A 133 22.19 -17.64 10.78
N LYS A 134 21.60 -18.81 11.01
CA LYS A 134 21.13 -19.68 9.92
C LYS A 134 19.88 -19.08 9.28
N PHE A 135 19.74 -19.26 7.98
CA PHE A 135 18.57 -18.79 7.22
C PHE A 135 17.23 -19.21 7.83
N VAL A 136 17.15 -20.46 8.33
CA VAL A 136 15.93 -20.98 8.95
C VAL A 136 15.56 -20.22 10.24
N GLU A 137 16.57 -19.88 11.07
CA GLU A 137 16.36 -19.08 12.29
C GLU A 137 15.92 -17.65 11.93
N LEU A 138 16.57 -17.06 10.94
CA LEU A 138 16.23 -15.73 10.45
C LEU A 138 14.82 -15.67 9.87
N PHE A 139 14.43 -16.66 9.08
CA PHE A 139 13.08 -16.78 8.54
C PHE A 139 12.02 -16.94 9.65
N ARG A 140 12.32 -17.75 10.65
CA ARG A 140 11.43 -17.93 11.81
C ARG A 140 11.24 -16.64 12.59
N SER A 141 12.33 -15.91 12.87
CA SER A 141 12.26 -14.61 13.55
C SER A 141 11.48 -13.60 12.73
N GLY A 142 11.71 -13.52 11.41
CA GLY A 142 10.95 -12.64 10.53
C GLY A 142 9.44 -12.93 10.53
N ARG A 143 9.07 -14.21 10.57
CA ARG A 143 7.67 -14.62 10.66
C ARG A 143 7.04 -14.24 11.99
N GLU A 144 7.74 -14.43 13.10
CA GLU A 144 7.25 -14.04 14.44
C GLU A 144 7.05 -12.52 14.52
N ILE A 145 8.02 -11.73 14.07
CA ILE A 145 7.90 -10.27 13.97
C ILE A 145 6.72 -9.87 13.07
N GLY A 146 6.55 -10.54 11.95
CA GLY A 146 5.43 -10.31 11.04
C GLY A 146 4.06 -10.56 11.68
N TYR A 147 3.92 -11.61 12.50
CA TYR A 147 2.68 -11.88 13.24
C TYR A 147 2.38 -10.81 14.28
N ASP A 148 3.38 -10.32 15.01
CA ASP A 148 3.20 -9.25 16.00
C ASP A 148 2.76 -7.95 15.35
N ILE A 149 3.38 -7.57 14.23
CA ILE A 149 3.02 -6.37 13.46
C ILE A 149 1.61 -6.52 12.87
N MET A 150 1.30 -7.69 12.29
CA MET A 150 0.00 -7.95 11.69
C MET A 150 -1.14 -7.80 12.71
N GLY A 151 -0.96 -8.25 13.96
CA GLY A 151 -1.96 -8.11 15.00
C GLY A 151 -2.33 -6.66 15.30
N THR A 152 -1.35 -5.75 15.30
CA THR A 152 -1.59 -4.31 15.49
C THR A 152 -2.17 -3.66 14.24
N MET A 153 -1.68 -4.00 13.05
CA MET A 153 -2.12 -3.44 11.78
C MET A 153 -3.57 -3.79 11.45
N ILE A 154 -4.00 -5.03 11.71
CA ILE A 154 -5.40 -5.44 11.50
C ILE A 154 -6.34 -4.57 12.34
N ASN A 155 -6.00 -4.28 13.59
CA ASN A 155 -6.82 -3.43 14.44
C ASN A 155 -6.90 -1.99 13.89
N VAL A 156 -5.76 -1.42 13.46
CA VAL A 156 -5.74 -0.07 12.86
C VAL A 156 -6.59 -0.02 11.59
N LEU A 157 -6.42 -0.99 10.70
CA LEU A 157 -7.21 -1.08 9.47
C LEU A 157 -8.70 -1.25 9.74
N LEU A 158 -9.07 -2.08 10.73
CA LEU A 158 -10.46 -2.25 11.16
C LEU A 158 -11.07 -0.95 11.64
N PHE A 159 -10.34 -0.17 12.45
CA PHE A 159 -10.83 1.13 12.92
C PHE A 159 -10.94 2.16 11.80
N VAL A 160 -9.94 2.24 10.92
CA VAL A 160 -9.98 3.15 9.77
C VAL A 160 -11.15 2.82 8.85
N PHE A 161 -11.34 1.55 8.54
CA PHE A 161 -12.46 1.08 7.73
C PHE A 161 -13.81 1.32 8.42
N GLY A 162 -13.91 1.00 9.71
CA GLY A 162 -15.10 1.26 10.50
C GLY A 162 -15.47 2.74 10.55
N CYS A 163 -14.50 3.63 10.77
CA CYS A 163 -14.72 5.07 10.74
C CYS A 163 -15.18 5.57 9.35
N GLY A 164 -14.65 5.00 8.28
CA GLY A 164 -15.05 5.34 6.91
C GLY A 164 -16.50 4.92 6.60
N LEU A 165 -16.97 3.82 7.18
CA LEU A 165 -18.35 3.34 6.99
C LEU A 165 -19.39 4.07 7.83
N ILE A 166 -19.03 4.72 8.95
CA ILE A 166 -19.96 5.41 9.83
C ILE A 166 -20.84 6.44 9.08
N PRO A 167 -20.29 7.34 8.24
CA PRO A 167 -21.09 8.31 7.49
C PRO A 167 -22.12 7.61 6.57
N THR A 168 -21.71 6.55 5.89
CA THR A 168 -22.58 5.79 4.98
C THR A 168 -23.72 5.10 5.76
N CYS A 169 -23.41 4.50 6.90
CA CYS A 169 -24.42 3.91 7.78
C CYS A 169 -25.42 4.94 8.32
N LEU A 170 -24.94 6.12 8.71
CA LEU A 170 -25.79 7.21 9.18
C LEU A 170 -26.70 7.75 8.07
N LEU A 171 -26.18 7.93 6.87
CA LEU A 171 -26.98 8.35 5.71
C LEU A 171 -28.04 7.31 5.36
N SER A 172 -27.72 6.03 5.42
CA SER A 172 -28.68 4.93 5.21
C SER A 172 -29.80 4.94 6.26
N LEU A 173 -29.48 5.26 7.52
CA LEU A 173 -30.47 5.35 8.60
C LEU A 173 -31.40 6.59 8.49
N ILE A 174 -30.91 7.68 7.89
CA ILE A 174 -31.70 8.91 7.70
C ILE A 174 -32.60 8.79 6.48
N HIS A 175 -32.28 7.92 5.53
CA HIS A 175 -33.06 7.71 4.29
C HIS A 175 -34.19 6.67 4.44
N ILE A 176 -34.29 6.02 5.61
CA ILE A 176 -35.45 5.18 5.98
C ILE A 176 -36.44 6.00 6.76
#